data_41ca252a3b138ff2b68abadc42b03102
#
_entry.id   41ca252a3b138ff2b68abadc42b03102
#
_cell.length_a   1.000
_cell.length_b   1.000
_cell.length_c   1.000
_cell.angle_alpha   90.00
_cell.angle_beta   90.00
_cell.angle_gamma   90.00
#
_symmetry.space_group_name_H-M   'P 1'
#
loop_
_entity.id
_entity.type
_entity.pdbx_description
1 polymer ?
#
loop_
_entity_poly.entity_id
_entity_poly.type
_entity_poly.pdbx_seq_one_letter_code
_entity_poly.pdbx_strand_id
1 'polypeptide(L)'
;MWNPWRGCKKCSDGCLHCYIHKGDAKRGVDTGLIVRTKDFDKPVARLKKGGYKMKPGLVYLGFSTDFLIEEADAWRGECWNMIKERSDCSFLFLTKRIERFAQCVPEDWADGYENVTICCTIENQKNADKKLSVFQTLPIKHKCITAQPLIERVNLEPYLDDVELVVIGGESDKDARPLDYDWALDIREQCIRKQADFEFRQCGTHFIKDGRQYKLQTKDLCRQARLAGINYKCTNKSL
;
A
#
# COMPACT_ATOMS: atom_id res chain seq x y z
N MET A 1 10.82 7.43 -3.77
CA MET A 1 10.36 6.08 -4.17
C MET A 1 11.55 5.20 -4.49
N TRP A 2 11.50 3.95 -4.06
CA TRP A 2 12.50 2.91 -4.33
C TRP A 2 11.80 1.62 -4.77
N ASN A 3 12.15 1.12 -5.96
CA ASN A 3 11.67 -0.16 -6.48
C ASN A 3 12.92 -1.03 -6.74
N PRO A 4 13.31 -1.90 -5.80
CA PRO A 4 14.51 -2.74 -5.94
C PRO A 4 14.38 -3.74 -7.09
N TRP A 5 13.17 -4.17 -7.40
CA TRP A 5 12.83 -4.97 -8.58
C TRP A 5 11.60 -4.41 -9.27
N ARG A 6 11.36 -4.86 -10.47
CA ARG A 6 10.13 -4.61 -11.24
C ARG A 6 9.46 -5.93 -11.59
N GLY A 7 8.21 -5.86 -11.97
CA GLY A 7 7.35 -7.00 -12.27
C GLY A 7 6.51 -7.38 -11.05
N CYS A 8 5.36 -7.99 -11.33
CA CYS A 8 4.41 -8.44 -10.31
C CYS A 8 3.51 -9.52 -10.90
N LYS A 9 3.08 -10.47 -10.09
CA LYS A 9 2.06 -11.47 -10.45
C LYS A 9 0.74 -11.12 -9.80
N LYS A 10 -0.36 -11.27 -10.53
CA LYS A 10 -1.71 -11.07 -9.99
C LYS A 10 -1.99 -12.12 -8.92
N CYS A 11 -2.55 -11.72 -7.78
CA CYS A 11 -2.85 -12.60 -6.65
C CYS A 11 -4.19 -12.33 -5.96
N SER A 12 -4.94 -11.29 -6.41
CA SER A 12 -6.23 -10.95 -5.82
C SER A 12 -7.14 -10.23 -6.82
N ASP A 13 -8.41 -10.04 -6.45
CA ASP A 13 -9.41 -9.37 -7.28
C ASP A 13 -9.03 -7.91 -7.62
N GLY A 14 -8.31 -7.24 -6.74
CA GLY A 14 -7.79 -5.88 -6.98
C GLY A 14 -6.65 -5.80 -8.00
N CYS A 15 -6.16 -6.95 -8.49
CA CYS A 15 -5.15 -6.97 -9.56
C CYS A 15 -5.76 -6.95 -10.97
N LEU A 16 -7.10 -7.04 -11.11
CA LEU A 16 -7.76 -7.13 -12.41
C LEU A 16 -7.45 -5.91 -13.30
N HIS A 17 -7.60 -4.70 -12.76
CA HIS A 17 -7.38 -3.44 -13.45
C HIS A 17 -6.09 -2.72 -13.01
N CYS A 18 -5.10 -3.49 -12.55
CA CYS A 18 -3.84 -2.94 -12.06
C CYS A 18 -3.13 -2.11 -13.14
N TYR A 19 -2.83 -0.86 -12.81
CA TYR A 19 -2.18 0.10 -13.72
C TYR A 19 -0.77 -0.35 -14.15
N ILE A 20 -0.06 -1.12 -13.32
CA ILE A 20 1.26 -1.68 -13.65
C ILE A 20 1.12 -2.68 -14.80
N HIS A 21 0.27 -3.70 -14.66
CA HIS A 21 0.04 -4.69 -15.71
C HIS A 21 -0.43 -4.05 -17.02
N LYS A 22 -1.35 -3.07 -16.94
CA LYS A 22 -1.83 -2.37 -18.14
C LYS A 22 -0.75 -1.49 -18.78
N GLY A 23 0.06 -0.82 -17.96
CA GLY A 23 1.16 0.00 -18.43
C GLY A 23 2.26 -0.82 -19.09
N ASP A 24 2.59 -1.98 -18.54
CA ASP A 24 3.58 -2.90 -19.10
C ASP A 24 3.08 -3.53 -20.41
N ALA A 25 1.83 -3.99 -20.45
CA ALA A 25 1.22 -4.53 -21.66
C ALA A 25 1.27 -3.54 -22.84
N LYS A 26 1.01 -2.24 -22.60
CA LYS A 26 1.11 -1.19 -23.63
C LYS A 26 2.53 -1.00 -24.17
N ARG A 27 3.55 -1.37 -23.38
CA ARG A 27 4.98 -1.27 -23.76
C ARG A 27 5.56 -2.59 -24.26
N GLY A 28 4.75 -3.66 -24.37
CA GLY A 28 5.23 -4.99 -24.72
C GLY A 28 6.14 -5.62 -23.64
N VAL A 29 6.00 -5.21 -22.38
CA VAL A 29 6.79 -5.72 -21.26
C VAL A 29 6.00 -6.80 -20.52
N ASP A 30 6.63 -7.95 -20.31
CA ASP A 30 6.07 -9.00 -19.45
C ASP A 30 6.16 -8.58 -17.96
N THR A 31 5.02 -8.25 -17.37
CA THR A 31 4.95 -7.90 -15.94
C THR A 31 5.21 -9.12 -15.04
N GLY A 32 4.98 -10.34 -15.53
CA GLY A 32 5.23 -11.57 -14.77
C GLY A 32 6.71 -11.89 -14.58
N LEU A 33 7.58 -11.26 -15.36
CA LEU A 33 9.04 -11.40 -15.23
C LEU A 33 9.57 -10.44 -14.14
N ILE A 34 9.97 -11.02 -12.99
CA ILE A 34 10.52 -10.27 -11.88
C ILE A 34 12.03 -10.12 -12.06
N VAL A 35 12.52 -8.88 -12.12
CA VAL A 35 13.93 -8.58 -12.34
C VAL A 35 14.42 -7.43 -11.46
N ARG A 36 15.66 -7.52 -10.97
CA ARG A 36 16.32 -6.41 -10.25
C ARG A 36 16.36 -5.15 -11.13
N THR A 37 16.16 -3.99 -10.53
CA THR A 37 16.29 -2.72 -11.24
C THR A 37 17.72 -2.19 -11.11
N LYS A 38 18.07 -1.25 -11.99
CA LYS A 38 19.33 -0.49 -11.88
C LYS A 38 19.39 0.37 -10.60
N ASP A 39 18.26 0.62 -9.97
CA ASP A 39 18.11 1.40 -8.76
C ASP A 39 18.07 0.51 -7.50
N PHE A 40 18.53 -0.75 -7.61
CA PHE A 40 18.47 -1.71 -6.50
C PHE A 40 19.18 -1.17 -5.25
N ASP A 41 20.39 -0.64 -5.41
CA ASP A 41 21.21 -0.10 -4.31
C ASP A 41 20.93 1.38 -4.00
N LYS A 42 19.85 1.93 -4.52
CA LYS A 42 19.53 3.37 -4.41
C LYS A 42 19.55 3.94 -2.98
N PRO A 43 19.04 3.22 -1.95
CA PRO A 43 19.08 3.75 -0.58
C PRO A 43 20.50 4.04 -0.08
N VAL A 44 21.45 3.17 -0.42
CA VAL A 44 22.84 3.22 0.09
C VAL A 44 23.83 3.79 -0.93
N ALA A 45 23.37 4.18 -2.13
CA ALA A 45 24.21 4.78 -3.14
C ALA A 45 24.88 6.08 -2.64
N ARG A 46 26.22 6.17 -2.75
CA ARG A 46 27.03 7.25 -2.19
C ARG A 46 27.30 8.38 -3.20
N LEU A 47 27.42 9.60 -2.68
CA LEU A 47 27.97 10.74 -3.41
C LEU A 47 29.50 10.69 -3.43
N LYS A 48 30.14 11.27 -4.45
CA LYS A 48 31.62 11.35 -4.54
C LYS A 48 32.24 12.07 -3.33
N LYS A 49 31.52 13.03 -2.75
CA LYS A 49 31.96 13.85 -1.58
C LYS A 49 31.55 13.24 -0.23
N GLY A 50 31.08 11.98 -0.21
CA GLY A 50 30.53 11.33 0.98
C GLY A 50 29.03 11.55 1.17
N GLY A 51 28.41 10.76 2.06
CA GLY A 51 26.96 10.77 2.29
C GLY A 51 26.17 10.01 1.23
N TYR A 52 24.87 9.85 1.46
CA TYR A 52 23.96 9.14 0.58
C TYR A 52 23.37 10.05 -0.51
N LYS A 53 23.14 9.49 -1.72
CA LYS A 53 22.40 10.20 -2.77
C LYS A 53 20.92 10.37 -2.41
N MET A 54 20.33 9.35 -1.78
CA MET A 54 18.96 9.42 -1.28
C MET A 54 18.93 10.23 0.01
N LYS A 55 18.16 11.31 0.02
CA LYS A 55 17.96 12.17 1.20
C LYS A 55 17.11 11.45 2.26
N PRO A 56 17.28 11.77 3.55
CA PRO A 56 16.40 11.33 4.62
C PRO A 56 14.92 11.64 4.37
N GLY A 57 14.02 10.83 4.93
CA GLY A 57 12.58 11.02 4.89
C GLY A 57 11.81 9.80 4.39
N LEU A 58 10.52 9.98 4.05
CA LEU A 58 9.63 8.90 3.66
C LEU A 58 9.98 8.33 2.28
N VAL A 59 10.20 7.03 2.24
CA VAL A 59 10.52 6.26 1.03
C VAL A 59 9.39 5.26 0.75
N TYR A 60 8.66 5.47 -0.32
CA TYR A 60 7.71 4.49 -0.83
C TYR A 60 8.47 3.35 -1.50
N LEU A 61 8.36 2.13 -0.94
CA LEU A 61 9.09 0.94 -1.34
C LEU A 61 8.18 0.01 -2.15
N GLY A 62 8.61 -0.40 -3.33
CA GLY A 62 7.95 -1.45 -4.11
C GLY A 62 6.59 -1.07 -4.70
N PHE A 63 6.32 0.20 -5.00
CA PHE A 63 5.00 0.65 -5.52
C PHE A 63 4.71 0.19 -6.96
N SER A 64 5.70 -0.34 -7.67
CA SER A 64 5.52 -0.98 -9.00
C SER A 64 5.61 -2.51 -8.96
N THR A 65 5.62 -3.09 -7.77
CA THR A 65 5.75 -4.52 -7.52
C THR A 65 5.09 -4.87 -6.18
N ASP A 66 5.33 -6.07 -5.65
CA ASP A 66 5.01 -6.43 -4.26
C ASP A 66 6.31 -6.81 -3.55
N PHE A 67 6.59 -6.20 -2.40
CA PHE A 67 7.85 -6.44 -1.68
C PHE A 67 7.96 -7.88 -1.14
N LEU A 68 6.82 -8.56 -0.91
CA LEU A 68 6.77 -9.94 -0.43
C LEU A 68 6.61 -10.97 -1.56
N ILE A 69 6.84 -10.59 -2.83
CA ILE A 69 6.74 -11.51 -3.96
C ILE A 69 7.83 -12.58 -3.88
N GLU A 70 7.48 -13.84 -4.18
CA GLU A 70 8.32 -15.02 -4.00
C GLU A 70 9.61 -14.96 -4.84
N GLU A 71 9.49 -14.52 -6.08
CA GLU A 71 10.61 -14.45 -7.03
C GLU A 71 11.73 -13.50 -6.60
N ALA A 72 11.48 -12.64 -5.60
CA ALA A 72 12.46 -11.73 -5.03
C ALA A 72 13.10 -12.22 -3.73
N ASP A 73 12.80 -13.43 -3.27
CA ASP A 73 13.29 -13.97 -2.00
C ASP A 73 14.82 -13.92 -1.90
N ALA A 74 15.51 -14.29 -2.98
CA ALA A 74 16.98 -14.27 -3.02
C ALA A 74 17.60 -12.86 -2.85
N TRP A 75 16.83 -11.80 -3.07
CA TRP A 75 17.33 -10.41 -3.04
C TRP A 75 16.84 -9.62 -1.82
N ARG A 76 15.79 -10.11 -1.17
CA ARG A 76 15.11 -9.36 -0.09
C ARG A 76 16.00 -9.11 1.12
N GLY A 77 16.89 -10.08 1.46
CA GLY A 77 17.85 -9.91 2.55
C GLY A 77 18.77 -8.70 2.36
N GLU A 78 19.26 -8.48 1.11
CA GLU A 78 20.07 -7.28 0.79
C GLU A 78 19.23 -5.99 1.01
N CYS A 79 17.94 -6.00 0.66
CA CYS A 79 17.07 -4.85 0.87
C CYS A 79 16.87 -4.56 2.36
N TRP A 80 16.69 -5.58 3.21
CA TRP A 80 16.58 -5.40 4.64
C TRP A 80 17.84 -4.80 5.27
N ASN A 81 19.03 -5.21 4.80
CA ASN A 81 20.28 -4.62 5.24
C ASN A 81 20.36 -3.12 4.89
N MET A 82 19.94 -2.75 3.67
CA MET A 82 19.89 -1.34 3.25
C MET A 82 18.87 -0.53 4.06
N ILE A 83 17.73 -1.10 4.42
CA ILE A 83 16.70 -0.47 5.28
C ILE A 83 17.27 -0.21 6.68
N LYS A 84 17.99 -1.18 7.27
CA LYS A 84 18.66 -1.01 8.56
C LYS A 84 19.75 0.06 8.53
N GLU A 85 20.59 0.07 7.49
CA GLU A 85 21.63 1.08 7.29
C GLU A 85 21.06 2.50 7.19
N ARG A 86 19.83 2.63 6.68
CA ARG A 86 19.14 3.91 6.44
C ARG A 86 18.09 4.20 7.51
N SER A 87 18.48 4.18 8.77
CA SER A 87 17.61 4.55 9.90
C SER A 87 17.11 6.01 9.84
N ASP A 88 17.75 6.86 9.03
CA ASP A 88 17.34 8.23 8.72
C ASP A 88 16.18 8.33 7.69
N CYS A 89 15.77 7.19 7.13
CA CYS A 89 14.64 7.08 6.20
C CYS A 89 13.52 6.22 6.84
N SER A 90 12.26 6.60 6.59
CA SER A 90 11.10 5.78 6.91
C SER A 90 10.64 5.07 5.64
N PHE A 91 10.55 3.75 5.66
CA PHE A 91 10.17 2.93 4.51
C PHE A 91 8.73 2.46 4.65
N LEU A 92 7.91 2.70 3.64
CA LEU A 92 6.53 2.24 3.58
C LEU A 92 6.33 1.38 2.35
N PHE A 93 5.84 0.14 2.52
CA PHE A 93 5.44 -0.71 1.40
C PHE A 93 4.03 -1.26 1.55
N LEU A 94 3.43 -1.53 0.38
CA LEU A 94 2.12 -2.15 0.25
C LEU A 94 2.31 -3.61 -0.13
N THR A 95 1.54 -4.51 0.46
CA THR A 95 1.55 -5.91 0.05
C THR A 95 0.13 -6.50 -0.02
N LYS A 96 -0.08 -7.36 -1.00
CA LYS A 96 -1.25 -8.23 -1.11
C LYS A 96 -0.95 -9.67 -0.66
N ARG A 97 0.30 -9.90 -0.19
CA ARG A 97 0.86 -11.23 0.17
C ARG A 97 1.29 -11.28 1.63
N ILE A 98 0.47 -10.70 2.51
CA ILE A 98 0.81 -10.59 3.95
C ILE A 98 1.03 -11.97 4.60
N GLU A 99 0.42 -13.02 4.07
CA GLU A 99 0.60 -14.40 4.50
C GLU A 99 2.04 -14.92 4.36
N ARG A 100 2.85 -14.27 3.50
CA ARG A 100 4.28 -14.60 3.34
C ARG A 100 5.19 -13.86 4.32
N PHE A 101 4.64 -12.99 5.15
CA PHE A 101 5.42 -12.10 6.01
C PHE A 101 6.52 -12.82 6.80
N ALA A 102 6.18 -13.88 7.53
CA ALA A 102 7.11 -14.61 8.37
C ALA A 102 8.32 -15.20 7.62
N GLN A 103 8.15 -15.52 6.33
CA GLN A 103 9.21 -16.04 5.46
C GLN A 103 10.07 -14.93 4.84
N CYS A 104 9.60 -13.70 4.91
CA CYS A 104 10.16 -12.56 4.17
C CYS A 104 10.93 -11.58 5.06
N VAL A 105 10.76 -11.65 6.37
CA VAL A 105 11.47 -10.80 7.33
C VAL A 105 12.82 -11.40 7.72
N PRO A 106 13.82 -10.56 8.09
CA PRO A 106 15.12 -11.06 8.53
C PRO A 106 15.03 -11.65 9.95
N GLU A 107 16.02 -12.46 10.33
CA GLU A 107 16.07 -13.12 11.65
C GLU A 107 16.03 -12.14 12.82
N ASP A 108 16.61 -10.96 12.66
CA ASP A 108 16.64 -9.90 13.67
C ASP A 108 15.44 -8.94 13.62
N TRP A 109 14.34 -9.34 12.95
CA TRP A 109 13.11 -8.53 12.85
C TRP A 109 12.48 -8.23 14.21
N ALA A 110 12.54 -9.18 15.16
CA ALA A 110 11.92 -9.10 16.49
C ALA A 110 10.43 -8.68 16.42
N ASP A 111 10.06 -7.56 17.04
CA ASP A 111 8.72 -6.96 17.02
C ASP A 111 8.56 -5.86 15.94
N GLY A 112 9.57 -5.68 15.09
CA GLY A 112 9.55 -4.77 13.93
C GLY A 112 10.56 -3.64 14.00
N TYR A 113 10.98 -3.15 12.84
CA TYR A 113 11.86 -1.99 12.72
C TYR A 113 11.09 -0.68 12.87
N GLU A 114 11.63 0.29 13.64
CA GLU A 114 11.04 1.61 13.87
C GLU A 114 10.81 2.42 12.58
N ASN A 115 11.61 2.16 11.57
CA ASN A 115 11.58 2.89 10.33
C ASN A 115 10.82 2.17 9.20
N VAL A 116 10.00 1.15 9.54
CA VAL A 116 9.25 0.39 8.54
C VAL A 116 7.75 0.39 8.82
N THR A 117 6.98 0.91 7.88
CA THR A 117 5.51 0.82 7.87
C THR A 117 5.06 -0.22 6.84
N ILE A 118 4.23 -1.15 7.26
CA ILE A 118 3.68 -2.19 6.38
C ILE A 118 2.18 -1.95 6.19
N CYS A 119 1.79 -1.83 4.91
CA CYS A 119 0.40 -1.66 4.54
C CYS A 119 -0.15 -2.96 3.95
N CYS A 120 -1.05 -3.62 4.68
CA CYS A 120 -1.79 -4.76 4.15
C CYS A 120 -2.87 -4.27 3.17
N THR A 121 -2.84 -4.76 1.94
CA THR A 121 -3.80 -4.36 0.91
C THR A 121 -4.94 -5.37 0.82
N ILE A 122 -6.16 -4.87 0.94
CA ILE A 122 -7.42 -5.59 0.75
C ILE A 122 -8.29 -4.85 -0.26
N GLU A 123 -9.28 -5.49 -0.79
CA GLU A 123 -10.19 -4.90 -1.78
C GLU A 123 -11.66 -5.21 -1.54
N ASN A 124 -11.97 -6.29 -0.83
CA ASN A 124 -13.31 -6.79 -0.50
C ASN A 124 -13.30 -7.47 0.87
N GLN A 125 -14.49 -7.83 1.40
CA GLN A 125 -14.63 -8.44 2.73
C GLN A 125 -13.88 -9.78 2.81
N LYS A 126 -14.01 -10.63 1.79
CA LYS A 126 -13.32 -11.92 1.75
C LYS A 126 -11.80 -11.78 1.93
N ASN A 127 -11.19 -10.81 1.25
CA ASN A 127 -9.76 -10.54 1.38
C ASN A 127 -9.41 -9.85 2.71
N ALA A 128 -10.31 -9.02 3.25
CA ALA A 128 -10.16 -8.44 4.58
C ALA A 128 -10.11 -9.55 5.63
N ASP A 129 -11.10 -10.42 5.66
CA ASP A 129 -11.19 -11.51 6.65
C ASP A 129 -9.99 -12.45 6.58
N LYS A 130 -9.56 -12.81 5.36
CA LYS A 130 -8.42 -13.70 5.16
C LYS A 130 -7.09 -13.07 5.57
N LYS A 131 -6.84 -11.84 5.16
CA LYS A 131 -5.51 -11.21 5.30
C LYS A 131 -5.35 -10.45 6.60
N LEU A 132 -6.38 -9.74 7.05
CA LEU A 132 -6.29 -8.89 8.22
C LEU A 132 -6.30 -9.70 9.52
N SER A 133 -6.97 -10.86 9.56
CA SER A 133 -6.86 -11.79 10.69
C SER A 133 -5.42 -12.26 10.93
N VAL A 134 -4.66 -12.48 9.86
CA VAL A 134 -3.23 -12.78 9.96
C VAL A 134 -2.44 -11.52 10.32
N PHE A 135 -2.71 -10.40 9.64
CA PHE A 135 -1.98 -9.14 9.80
C PHE A 135 -1.98 -8.62 11.24
N GLN A 136 -3.11 -8.75 11.95
CA GLN A 136 -3.23 -8.35 13.36
C GLN A 136 -2.22 -9.07 14.27
N THR A 137 -1.96 -10.36 14.02
CA THR A 137 -1.10 -11.20 14.87
C THR A 137 0.39 -11.03 14.58
N LEU A 138 0.75 -10.36 13.48
CA LEU A 138 2.14 -10.21 13.07
C LEU A 138 2.87 -9.16 13.91
N PRO A 139 4.16 -9.40 14.24
CA PRO A 139 4.99 -8.45 14.98
C PRO A 139 5.42 -7.29 14.08
N ILE A 140 4.52 -6.33 13.88
CA ILE A 140 4.73 -5.15 13.03
C ILE A 140 4.41 -3.92 13.87
N LYS A 141 5.39 -3.02 14.03
CA LYS A 141 5.23 -1.79 14.82
C LYS A 141 4.28 -0.79 14.16
N HIS A 142 4.45 -0.54 12.87
CA HIS A 142 3.68 0.45 12.15
C HIS A 142 2.78 -0.23 11.13
N LYS A 143 1.51 -0.41 11.50
CA LYS A 143 0.49 -1.09 10.70
C LYS A 143 -0.38 -0.09 9.94
N CYS A 144 -0.55 -0.32 8.63
CA CYS A 144 -1.45 0.43 7.77
C CYS A 144 -2.34 -0.55 6.98
N ILE A 145 -3.59 -0.20 6.76
CA ILE A 145 -4.47 -0.93 5.84
C ILE A 145 -4.69 -0.09 4.60
N THR A 146 -4.57 -0.71 3.43
CA THR A 146 -4.89 -0.04 2.17
C THR A 146 -6.01 -0.79 1.46
N ALA A 147 -7.20 -0.17 1.38
CA ALA A 147 -8.32 -0.67 0.58
C ALA A 147 -8.35 0.10 -0.76
N GLN A 148 -7.39 -0.24 -1.62
CA GLN A 148 -7.22 0.41 -2.93
C GLN A 148 -6.75 -0.62 -3.98
N PRO A 149 -7.71 -1.07 -4.84
CA PRO A 149 -9.07 -0.56 -4.96
C PRO A 149 -10.01 -1.11 -3.88
N LEU A 150 -10.94 -0.30 -3.41
CA LEU A 150 -12.11 -0.73 -2.67
C LEU A 150 -13.20 -1.06 -3.70
N ILE A 151 -13.70 -2.30 -3.70
CA ILE A 151 -14.63 -2.79 -4.75
C ILE A 151 -15.98 -3.26 -4.23
N GLU A 152 -16.15 -3.25 -2.91
CA GLU A 152 -17.42 -3.49 -2.23
C GLU A 152 -17.40 -2.84 -0.84
N ARG A 153 -18.54 -2.83 -0.16
CA ARG A 153 -18.63 -2.42 1.26
C ARG A 153 -17.87 -3.41 2.14
N VAL A 154 -17.04 -2.89 3.04
CA VAL A 154 -16.18 -3.70 3.91
C VAL A 154 -16.30 -3.26 5.37
N ASN A 155 -16.48 -4.22 6.27
CA ASN A 155 -16.33 -4.00 7.70
C ASN A 155 -14.89 -4.27 8.13
N LEU A 156 -14.14 -3.21 8.42
CA LEU A 156 -12.76 -3.26 8.91
C LEU A 156 -12.66 -3.18 10.43
N GLU A 157 -13.74 -2.81 11.12
CA GLU A 157 -13.73 -2.50 12.56
C GLU A 157 -13.08 -3.60 13.42
N PRO A 158 -13.29 -4.93 13.17
CA PRO A 158 -12.63 -5.99 13.93
C PRO A 158 -11.12 -6.03 13.77
N TYR A 159 -10.56 -5.35 12.75
CA TYR A 159 -9.16 -5.42 12.35
C TYR A 159 -8.38 -4.12 12.58
N LEU A 160 -8.99 -3.11 13.22
CA LEU A 160 -8.39 -1.78 13.36
C LEU A 160 -7.60 -1.59 14.65
N ASP A 161 -7.57 -2.58 15.55
CA ASP A 161 -6.72 -2.51 16.72
C ASP A 161 -5.24 -2.46 16.28
N ASP A 162 -4.46 -1.53 16.82
CA ASP A 162 -3.04 -1.26 16.45
C ASP A 162 -2.81 -0.79 14.99
N VAL A 163 -3.85 -0.43 14.26
CA VAL A 163 -3.72 0.16 12.92
C VAL A 163 -3.60 1.68 13.02
N GLU A 164 -2.52 2.22 12.46
CA GLU A 164 -2.27 3.65 12.49
C GLU A 164 -3.05 4.43 11.44
N LEU A 165 -3.22 3.83 10.25
CA LEU A 165 -3.81 4.51 9.09
C LEU A 165 -4.57 3.53 8.21
N VAL A 166 -5.75 3.94 7.77
CA VAL A 166 -6.51 3.29 6.69
C VAL A 166 -6.54 4.22 5.47
N VAL A 167 -6.06 3.73 4.33
CA VAL A 167 -6.12 4.45 3.05
C VAL A 167 -7.09 3.76 2.12
N ILE A 168 -8.04 4.50 1.57
CA ILE A 168 -8.99 3.94 0.61
C ILE A 168 -8.95 4.65 -0.74
N GLY A 169 -9.39 3.96 -1.78
CA GLY A 169 -9.56 4.55 -3.10
C GLY A 169 -10.14 3.58 -4.12
N GLY A 170 -10.71 4.13 -5.20
CA GLY A 170 -11.24 3.35 -6.31
C GLY A 170 -10.20 3.02 -7.38
N GLU A 171 -10.61 2.29 -8.41
CA GLU A 171 -9.79 1.95 -9.57
C GLU A 171 -9.67 3.13 -10.54
N SER A 172 -8.49 3.33 -11.11
CA SER A 172 -8.20 4.41 -12.07
C SER A 172 -8.17 3.93 -13.52
N ASP A 173 -9.01 2.98 -13.89
CA ASP A 173 -9.09 2.39 -15.22
C ASP A 173 -10.38 2.76 -15.95
N LYS A 174 -10.37 2.70 -17.31
CA LYS A 174 -11.58 2.95 -18.11
C LYS A 174 -12.71 1.94 -17.83
N ASP A 175 -12.32 0.69 -17.51
CA ASP A 175 -13.19 -0.43 -17.18
C ASP A 175 -13.25 -0.68 -15.66
N ALA A 176 -12.95 0.35 -14.85
CA ALA A 176 -12.94 0.30 -13.40
C ALA A 176 -14.29 -0.12 -12.84
N ARG A 177 -14.26 -0.90 -11.76
CA ARG A 177 -15.43 -1.13 -10.92
C ARG A 177 -15.75 0.16 -10.16
N PRO A 178 -17.03 0.47 -9.95
CA PRO A 178 -17.39 1.70 -9.26
C PRO A 178 -16.98 1.63 -7.76
N LEU A 179 -16.57 2.78 -7.22
CA LEU A 179 -16.48 3.03 -5.79
C LEU A 179 -17.73 3.78 -5.36
N ASP A 180 -18.45 3.27 -4.37
CA ASP A 180 -19.55 3.97 -3.73
C ASP A 180 -19.03 4.85 -2.58
N TYR A 181 -19.45 6.11 -2.55
CA TYR A 181 -19.05 7.07 -1.52
C TYR A 181 -19.49 6.66 -0.12
N ASP A 182 -20.63 5.99 0.00
CA ASP A 182 -21.14 5.52 1.30
C ASP A 182 -20.20 4.46 1.91
N TRP A 183 -19.50 3.67 1.10
CA TRP A 183 -18.49 2.75 1.62
C TRP A 183 -17.29 3.50 2.23
N ALA A 184 -16.93 4.64 1.61
CA ALA A 184 -15.87 5.49 2.12
C ALA A 184 -16.24 6.11 3.47
N LEU A 185 -17.49 6.58 3.60
CA LEU A 185 -18.03 7.13 4.84
C LEU A 185 -18.11 6.08 5.95
N ASP A 186 -18.57 4.87 5.61
CA ASP A 186 -18.65 3.76 6.58
C ASP A 186 -17.26 3.41 7.16
N ILE A 187 -16.24 3.26 6.29
CA ILE A 187 -14.88 2.96 6.75
C ILE A 187 -14.33 4.12 7.60
N ARG A 188 -14.61 5.37 7.20
CA ARG A 188 -14.24 6.54 8.00
C ARG A 188 -14.81 6.47 9.43
N GLU A 189 -16.09 6.16 9.58
CA GLU A 189 -16.72 6.04 10.90
C GLU A 189 -16.12 4.89 11.73
N GLN A 190 -15.79 3.76 11.09
CA GLN A 190 -15.06 2.67 11.75
C GLN A 190 -13.68 3.14 12.25
N CYS A 191 -12.94 3.91 11.44
CA CYS A 191 -11.65 4.48 11.83
C CYS A 191 -11.77 5.46 13.01
N ILE A 192 -12.81 6.31 13.02
CA ILE A 192 -13.07 7.25 14.12
C ILE A 192 -13.31 6.48 15.42
N ARG A 193 -14.18 5.45 15.40
CA ARG A 193 -14.46 4.63 16.60
C ARG A 193 -13.23 3.93 17.14
N LYS A 194 -12.33 3.51 16.25
CA LYS A 194 -11.10 2.79 16.59
C LYS A 194 -9.85 3.68 16.70
N GLN A 195 -10.00 4.99 16.56
CA GLN A 195 -8.91 5.97 16.67
C GLN A 195 -7.78 5.74 15.66
N ALA A 196 -8.08 5.17 14.49
CA ALA A 196 -7.17 5.06 13.36
C ALA A 196 -7.29 6.29 12.46
N ASP A 197 -6.18 6.74 11.87
CA ASP A 197 -6.22 7.77 10.83
C ASP A 197 -6.93 7.25 9.57
N PHE A 198 -7.61 8.13 8.85
CA PHE A 198 -8.31 7.78 7.62
C PHE A 198 -7.94 8.73 6.49
N GLU A 199 -7.60 8.16 5.32
CA GLU A 199 -7.33 8.91 4.10
C GLU A 199 -8.18 8.40 2.93
N PHE A 200 -9.04 9.25 2.38
CA PHE A 200 -9.69 9.03 1.10
C PHE A 200 -8.79 9.56 -0.03
N ARG A 201 -8.02 8.68 -0.65
CA ARG A 201 -6.95 9.04 -1.60
C ARG A 201 -7.46 9.38 -2.99
N GLN A 202 -8.42 8.60 -3.53
CA GLN A 202 -8.99 8.84 -4.85
C GLN A 202 -10.39 8.22 -5.01
N CYS A 203 -11.24 8.89 -5.81
CA CYS A 203 -12.60 8.43 -6.06
C CYS A 203 -12.72 7.20 -6.98
N GLY A 204 -11.71 6.93 -7.81
CA GLY A 204 -11.85 6.00 -8.92
C GLY A 204 -12.51 6.63 -10.15
N THR A 205 -12.36 5.98 -11.31
CA THR A 205 -12.92 6.47 -12.59
C THR A 205 -14.44 6.42 -12.59
N HIS A 206 -15.01 5.36 -12.02
CA HIS A 206 -16.45 5.23 -11.80
C HIS A 206 -16.74 5.42 -10.33
N PHE A 207 -17.53 6.43 -10.02
CA PHE A 207 -17.80 6.86 -8.64
C PHE A 207 -19.30 7.02 -8.43
N ILE A 208 -19.85 6.41 -7.39
CA ILE A 208 -21.26 6.53 -7.03
C ILE A 208 -21.38 7.45 -5.82
N LYS A 209 -22.29 8.42 -5.90
CA LYS A 209 -22.68 9.30 -4.80
C LYS A 209 -24.14 9.68 -4.92
N ASP A 210 -24.88 9.59 -3.83
CA ASP A 210 -26.32 9.90 -3.77
C ASP A 210 -27.12 9.12 -4.85
N GLY A 211 -26.79 7.85 -5.07
CA GLY A 211 -27.39 6.97 -6.05
C GLY A 211 -27.05 7.30 -7.52
N ARG A 212 -26.20 8.28 -7.77
CA ARG A 212 -25.76 8.68 -9.13
C ARG A 212 -24.33 8.20 -9.39
N GLN A 213 -24.13 7.65 -10.58
CA GLN A 213 -22.80 7.27 -11.06
C GLN A 213 -22.17 8.41 -11.86
N TYR A 214 -20.94 8.74 -11.49
CA TYR A 214 -20.08 9.73 -12.17
C TYR A 214 -18.92 9.02 -12.83
N LYS A 215 -18.53 9.50 -14.02
CA LYS A 215 -17.29 9.09 -14.70
C LYS A 215 -16.28 10.22 -14.58
N LEU A 216 -15.23 10.00 -13.80
CA LEU A 216 -14.20 11.01 -13.53
C LEU A 216 -12.98 10.80 -14.42
N GLN A 217 -12.30 11.90 -14.75
CA GLN A 217 -11.02 11.83 -15.47
C GLN A 217 -9.90 11.48 -14.50
N THR A 218 -8.90 10.72 -14.96
CA THR A 218 -7.76 10.29 -14.12
C THR A 218 -7.07 11.43 -13.38
N LYS A 219 -6.94 12.60 -14.01
CA LYS A 219 -6.33 13.81 -13.38
C LYS A 219 -7.14 14.37 -12.20
N ASP A 220 -8.43 14.05 -12.12
CA ASP A 220 -9.35 14.60 -11.11
C ASP A 220 -9.60 13.66 -9.93
N LEU A 221 -9.25 12.38 -10.02
CA LEU A 221 -9.58 11.36 -9.02
C LEU A 221 -9.13 11.75 -7.61
N CYS A 222 -7.85 12.11 -7.45
CA CYS A 222 -7.30 12.53 -6.17
C CYS A 222 -7.80 13.92 -5.73
N ARG A 223 -8.05 14.82 -6.70
CA ARG A 223 -8.58 16.15 -6.41
C ARG A 223 -9.98 16.07 -5.83
N GLN A 224 -10.86 15.27 -6.44
CA GLN A 224 -12.24 15.11 -5.97
C GLN A 224 -12.28 14.45 -4.58
N ALA A 225 -11.44 13.46 -4.32
CA ALA A 225 -11.34 12.86 -3.00
C ALA A 225 -10.91 13.88 -1.92
N ARG A 226 -9.93 14.75 -2.22
CA ARG A 226 -9.53 15.82 -1.31
C ARG A 226 -10.63 16.84 -1.07
N LEU A 227 -11.38 17.21 -2.12
CA LEU A 227 -12.50 18.15 -2.01
C LEU A 227 -13.68 17.59 -1.18
N ALA A 228 -13.81 16.26 -1.06
CA ALA A 228 -14.80 15.64 -0.18
C ALA A 228 -14.56 16.00 1.30
N GLY A 229 -13.33 16.34 1.69
CA GLY A 229 -13.01 16.83 3.04
C GLY A 229 -13.24 15.81 4.16
N ILE A 230 -13.25 14.51 3.85
CA ILE A 230 -13.61 13.45 4.80
C ILE A 230 -12.40 12.77 5.46
N ASN A 231 -11.18 13.19 5.15
CA ASN A 231 -10.01 12.67 5.85
C ASN A 231 -10.11 12.93 7.35
N TYR A 232 -9.63 11.97 8.13
CA TYR A 232 -9.65 12.06 9.58
C TYR A 232 -8.24 11.79 10.15
N LYS A 233 -7.86 12.59 11.13
CA LYS A 233 -6.65 12.42 11.92
C LYS A 233 -7.03 12.26 13.38
N CYS A 234 -6.57 11.17 13.98
CA CYS A 234 -6.73 10.95 15.42
C CYS A 234 -5.86 11.94 16.18
N THR A 235 -6.47 12.80 16.99
CA THR A 235 -5.74 13.82 17.79
C THR A 235 -5.15 13.25 19.07
N ASN A 236 -5.50 12.03 19.46
CA ASN A 236 -5.13 11.41 20.74
C ASN A 236 -3.91 10.46 20.65
N LYS A 237 -3.18 10.43 19.54
CA LYS A 237 -1.91 9.66 19.49
C LYS A 237 -0.86 10.46 20.27
N SER A 238 -0.64 10.08 21.55
CA SER A 238 0.56 10.50 22.29
C SER A 238 1.78 10.06 21.48
N LEU A 239 2.63 11.02 21.15
CA LEU A 239 3.95 10.79 20.55
C LEU A 239 4.85 10.01 21.51
#